data_5381f50a322b08eeb97802ed1e4f9f41
#
_entry.id   5381f50a322b08eeb97802ed1e4f9f41
#
_cell.length_a   1.000
_cell.length_b   1.000
_cell.length_c   1.000
_cell.angle_alpha   90.00
_cell.angle_beta   90.00
_cell.angle_gamma   90.00
#
_symmetry.space_group_name_H-M   'P 1'
#
loop_
_entity.id
_entity.type
_entity.pdbx_description
1 polymer ?
#
loop_
_entity_poly.entity_id
_entity_poly.type
_entity_poly.pdbx_seq_one_letter_code
_entity_poly.pdbx_strand_id
1 'polypeptide(L)'
;MKSIKTLIRVKQREMDALKRQQGILEQQREEIHSIMVGLANQLVDELKAAQAMPEMGHFFGDYSAAIKKRQDFMHSHLRKVEVELDKLTLQLRERFGEMKKFELALANWQKRKDESVARKVSQEMDEIGIRGYVRRDVI
;
A
#
# COMPACT_ATOMS: atom_id res chain seq x y z
N MET A 1 -16.99 -4.54 21.58
CA MET A 1 -16.01 -3.79 20.73
C MET A 1 -16.39 -3.65 19.26
N LYS A 2 -17.65 -3.38 18.98
CA LYS A 2 -18.12 -3.09 17.62
C LYS A 2 -17.43 -1.87 17.01
N SER A 3 -17.16 -0.83 17.83
CA SER A 3 -16.51 0.40 17.39
C SER A 3 -15.08 0.15 16.87
N ILE A 4 -14.30 -0.70 17.53
CA ILE A 4 -12.93 -1.04 17.08
C ILE A 4 -12.98 -1.84 15.79
N LYS A 5 -13.88 -2.83 15.68
CA LYS A 5 -14.06 -3.59 14.44
C LYS A 5 -14.45 -2.68 13.27
N THR A 6 -15.32 -1.71 13.52
CA THR A 6 -15.71 -0.71 12.52
C THR A 6 -14.51 0.14 12.10
N LEU A 7 -13.68 0.59 13.06
CA LEU A 7 -12.47 1.36 12.77
C LEU A 7 -11.47 0.56 11.92
N ILE A 8 -11.30 -0.72 12.22
CA ILE A 8 -10.44 -1.61 11.41
C ILE A 8 -10.96 -1.70 9.98
N ARG A 9 -12.26 -1.86 9.78
CA ARG A 9 -12.87 -1.89 8.44
C ARG A 9 -12.69 -0.59 7.69
N VAL A 10 -12.83 0.55 8.38
CA VAL A 10 -12.61 1.87 7.78
C VAL A 10 -11.15 1.99 7.32
N LYS A 11 -10.18 1.59 8.14
CA LYS A 11 -8.77 1.61 7.76
C LYS A 11 -8.47 0.69 6.58
N GLN A 12 -9.07 -0.49 6.54
CA GLN A 12 -8.94 -1.40 5.40
C GLN A 12 -9.46 -0.76 4.10
N ARG A 13 -10.62 -0.10 4.15
CA ARG A 13 -11.20 0.60 3.00
C ARG A 13 -10.32 1.76 2.54
N GLU A 14 -9.77 2.53 3.48
CA GLU A 14 -8.83 3.61 3.17
C GLU A 14 -7.58 3.06 2.47
N MET A 15 -7.03 1.96 2.98
CA MET A 15 -5.87 1.29 2.38
C MET A 15 -6.18 0.76 0.99
N ASP A 16 -7.37 0.16 0.78
CA ASP A 16 -7.77 -0.34 -0.52
C ASP A 16 -7.90 0.79 -1.55
N ALA A 17 -8.43 1.94 -1.14
CA ALA A 17 -8.51 3.12 -1.99
C ALA A 17 -7.11 3.64 -2.37
N LEU A 18 -6.19 3.69 -1.41
CA LEU A 18 -4.81 4.09 -1.66
C LEU A 18 -4.07 3.11 -2.57
N LYS A 19 -4.31 1.81 -2.41
CA LYS A 19 -3.74 0.77 -3.28
C LYS A 19 -4.24 0.88 -4.71
N ARG A 20 -5.52 1.24 -4.91
CA ARG A 20 -6.07 1.49 -6.24
C ARG A 20 -5.39 2.68 -6.91
N GLN A 21 -5.20 3.78 -6.17
CA GLN A 21 -4.46 4.94 -6.67
C GLN A 21 -3.01 4.59 -7.00
N GLN A 22 -2.37 3.80 -6.15
CA GLN A 22 -1.01 3.30 -6.38
C GLN A 22 -0.93 2.50 -7.68
N GLY A 23 -1.91 1.61 -7.93
CA GLY A 23 -1.99 0.84 -9.17
C GLY A 23 -2.11 1.72 -10.41
N ILE A 24 -2.92 2.79 -10.37
CA ILE A 24 -3.08 3.75 -11.45
C ILE A 24 -1.76 4.48 -11.73
N LEU A 25 -1.08 4.93 -10.69
CA LEU A 25 0.21 5.63 -10.83
C LEU A 25 1.33 4.70 -11.31
N GLU A 26 1.35 3.46 -10.87
CA GLU A 26 2.29 2.44 -11.39
C GLU A 26 2.07 2.18 -12.88
N GLN A 27 0.82 2.11 -13.30
CA GLN A 27 0.46 2.01 -14.73
C GLN A 27 0.97 3.21 -15.51
N GLN A 28 0.77 4.42 -15.00
CA GLN A 28 1.28 5.64 -15.62
C GLN A 28 2.81 5.64 -15.72
N ARG A 29 3.50 5.16 -14.68
CA ARG A 29 4.95 5.01 -14.69
C ARG A 29 5.41 4.08 -15.78
N GLU A 30 4.76 2.92 -15.93
CA GLU A 30 5.03 1.95 -16.99
C GLU A 30 4.84 2.55 -18.38
N GLU A 31 3.76 3.31 -18.59
CA GLU A 31 3.48 4.00 -19.86
C GLU A 31 4.56 5.03 -20.17
N ILE A 32 5.01 5.81 -19.18
CA ILE A 32 6.08 6.79 -19.35
C ILE A 32 7.39 6.09 -19.72
N HIS A 33 7.75 5.00 -19.04
CA HIS A 33 8.94 4.23 -19.37
C HIS A 33 8.89 3.69 -20.80
N SER A 34 7.73 3.20 -21.23
CA SER A 34 7.53 2.72 -22.60
C SER A 34 7.73 3.83 -23.63
N ILE A 35 7.16 5.01 -23.37
CA ILE A 35 7.34 6.18 -24.23
C ILE A 35 8.81 6.60 -24.30
N MET A 36 9.50 6.61 -23.17
CA MET A 36 10.93 6.98 -23.10
C MET A 36 11.81 6.01 -23.88
N VAL A 37 11.54 4.70 -23.78
CA VAL A 37 12.23 3.69 -24.59
C VAL A 37 11.96 3.92 -26.08
N GLY A 38 10.72 4.20 -26.46
CA GLY A 38 10.36 4.53 -27.83
C GLY A 38 11.09 5.74 -28.37
N LEU A 39 11.18 6.82 -27.57
CA LEU A 39 11.91 8.04 -27.95
C LEU A 39 13.41 7.77 -28.13
N ALA A 40 14.01 6.98 -27.24
CA ALA A 40 15.43 6.61 -27.36
C ALA A 40 15.68 5.79 -28.62
N ASN A 41 14.79 4.84 -28.94
CA ASN A 41 14.90 4.03 -30.15
C ASN A 41 14.71 4.88 -31.43
N GLN A 42 13.77 5.83 -31.43
CA GLN A 42 13.61 6.78 -32.55
C GLN A 42 14.88 7.60 -32.77
N LEU A 43 15.52 8.07 -31.71
CA LEU A 43 16.75 8.83 -31.81
C LEU A 43 17.88 8.00 -32.43
N VAL A 44 18.02 6.74 -32.02
CA VAL A 44 19.02 5.80 -32.59
C VAL A 44 18.75 5.54 -34.06
N ASP A 45 17.48 5.29 -34.44
CA ASP A 45 17.09 5.00 -35.83
C ASP A 45 17.35 6.20 -36.73
N GLU A 46 17.02 7.43 -36.28
CA GLU A 46 17.29 8.64 -37.04
C GLU A 46 18.78 8.96 -37.16
N LEU A 47 19.57 8.64 -36.12
CA LEU A 47 21.03 8.78 -36.18
C LEU A 47 21.61 7.87 -37.26
N LYS A 48 21.16 6.60 -37.34
CA LYS A 48 21.56 5.67 -38.38
C LYS A 48 21.17 6.15 -39.77
N ALA A 49 19.96 6.69 -39.92
CA ALA A 49 19.49 7.23 -41.18
C ALA A 49 20.32 8.45 -41.61
N ALA A 50 20.67 9.34 -40.68
CA ALA A 50 21.52 10.50 -40.94
C ALA A 50 22.94 10.11 -41.33
N GLN A 51 23.50 9.06 -40.74
CA GLN A 51 24.81 8.52 -41.11
C GLN A 51 24.82 7.90 -42.51
N ALA A 52 23.69 7.26 -42.92
CA ALA A 52 23.52 6.70 -44.26
C ALA A 52 23.36 7.79 -45.34
N MET A 53 22.79 8.94 -44.98
CA MET A 53 22.56 10.10 -45.87
C MET A 53 23.12 11.36 -45.22
N PRO A 54 24.45 11.67 -45.39
CA PRO A 54 25.09 12.82 -44.74
C PRO A 54 24.44 14.17 -45.08
N GLU A 55 23.85 14.33 -46.24
CA GLU A 55 23.11 15.54 -46.65
C GLU A 55 21.89 15.83 -45.83
N MET A 56 21.37 14.81 -45.12
CA MET A 56 20.20 14.93 -44.24
C MET A 56 20.56 15.22 -42.77
N GLY A 57 21.87 15.36 -42.47
CA GLY A 57 22.34 15.61 -41.11
C GLY A 57 21.79 16.86 -40.46
N HIS A 58 21.48 17.87 -41.25
CA HIS A 58 20.85 19.10 -40.83
C HIS A 58 19.46 18.85 -40.20
N PHE A 59 18.65 18.01 -40.82
CA PHE A 59 17.34 17.60 -40.31
C PHE A 59 17.44 16.75 -39.05
N PHE A 60 18.49 15.93 -38.91
CA PHE A 60 18.76 15.16 -37.72
C PHE A 60 18.98 16.07 -36.51
N GLY A 61 19.69 17.17 -36.66
CA GLY A 61 19.92 18.12 -35.55
C GLY A 61 18.61 18.67 -34.98
N ASP A 62 17.70 19.09 -35.84
CA ASP A 62 16.38 19.60 -35.44
C ASP A 62 15.52 18.48 -34.83
N TYR A 63 15.53 17.29 -35.42
CA TYR A 63 14.79 16.15 -34.95
C TYR A 63 15.28 15.72 -33.56
N SER A 64 16.61 15.60 -33.37
CA SER A 64 17.20 15.20 -32.09
C SER A 64 16.88 16.22 -30.97
N ALA A 65 16.84 17.51 -31.29
CA ALA A 65 16.47 18.54 -30.34
C ALA A 65 15.00 18.40 -29.91
N ALA A 66 14.09 18.10 -30.84
CA ALA A 66 12.70 17.84 -30.55
C ALA A 66 12.50 16.60 -29.67
N ILE A 67 13.22 15.50 -29.98
CA ILE A 67 13.21 14.26 -29.16
C ILE A 67 13.71 14.55 -27.75
N LYS A 68 14.80 15.29 -27.60
CA LYS A 68 15.35 15.65 -26.28
C LYS A 68 14.35 16.45 -25.44
N LYS A 69 13.63 17.38 -26.04
CA LYS A 69 12.56 18.12 -25.36
C LYS A 69 11.45 17.19 -24.85
N ARG A 70 11.05 16.23 -25.66
CA ARG A 70 10.04 15.24 -25.23
C ARG A 70 10.57 14.33 -24.14
N GLN A 71 11.84 13.92 -24.22
CA GLN A 71 12.48 13.13 -23.16
C GLN A 71 12.50 13.91 -21.84
N ASP A 72 12.88 15.19 -21.87
CA ASP A 72 12.92 16.04 -20.67
C ASP A 72 11.53 16.21 -20.07
N PHE A 73 10.51 16.40 -20.92
CA PHE A 73 9.12 16.47 -20.49
C PHE A 73 8.69 15.16 -19.82
N MET A 74 9.03 14.02 -20.40
CA MET A 74 8.70 12.71 -19.85
C MET A 74 9.46 12.44 -18.54
N HIS A 75 10.71 12.82 -18.43
CA HIS A 75 11.47 12.74 -17.17
C HIS A 75 10.83 13.57 -16.05
N SER A 76 10.39 14.78 -16.37
CA SER A 76 9.70 15.65 -15.42
C SER A 76 8.39 15.02 -14.96
N HIS A 77 7.63 14.46 -15.88
CA HIS A 77 6.38 13.77 -15.57
C HIS A 77 6.62 12.50 -14.73
N LEU A 78 7.65 11.73 -15.05
CA LEU A 78 8.05 10.55 -14.29
C LEU A 78 8.38 10.91 -12.84
N ARG A 79 9.16 11.98 -12.63
CA ARG A 79 9.49 12.44 -11.27
C ARG A 79 8.25 12.80 -10.46
N LYS A 80 7.26 13.45 -11.08
CA LYS A 80 5.99 13.78 -10.41
C LYS A 80 5.23 12.52 -10.00
N VAL A 81 5.16 11.53 -10.89
CA VAL A 81 4.51 10.24 -10.61
C VAL A 81 5.22 9.52 -9.47
N GLU A 82 6.55 9.49 -9.48
CA GLU A 82 7.35 8.85 -8.41
C GLU A 82 7.16 9.53 -7.06
N VAL A 83 7.10 10.86 -7.02
CA VAL A 83 6.82 11.63 -5.80
C VAL A 83 5.43 11.27 -5.24
N GLU A 84 4.41 11.18 -6.10
CA GLU A 84 3.07 10.78 -5.68
C GLU A 84 3.03 9.34 -5.19
N LEU A 85 3.76 8.42 -5.83
CA LEU A 85 3.89 7.04 -5.37
C LEU A 85 4.54 6.95 -3.99
N ASP A 86 5.58 7.73 -3.74
CA ASP A 86 6.24 7.79 -2.43
C ASP A 86 5.29 8.30 -1.34
N LYS A 87 4.49 9.33 -1.64
CA LYS A 87 3.46 9.84 -0.72
C LYS A 87 2.42 8.76 -0.39
N LEU A 88 1.94 8.03 -1.40
CA LEU A 88 0.99 6.95 -1.19
C LEU A 88 1.57 5.83 -0.36
N THR A 89 2.83 5.49 -0.56
CA THR A 89 3.53 4.48 0.24
C THR A 89 3.58 4.89 1.72
N LEU A 90 3.89 6.16 2.02
CA LEU A 90 3.88 6.69 3.38
C LEU A 90 2.48 6.63 3.99
N GLN A 91 1.46 7.05 3.24
CA GLN A 91 0.07 7.00 3.70
C GLN A 91 -0.39 5.57 3.99
N LEU A 92 -0.02 4.61 3.13
CA LEU A 92 -0.31 3.19 3.35
C LEU A 92 0.34 2.68 4.63
N ARG A 93 1.60 3.04 4.89
CA ARG A 93 2.29 2.66 6.13
C ARG A 93 1.60 3.22 7.36
N GLU A 94 1.18 4.48 7.31
CA GLU A 94 0.44 5.14 8.40
C GLU A 94 -0.88 4.44 8.68
N ARG A 95 -1.67 4.16 7.65
CA ARG A 95 -2.96 3.47 7.78
C ARG A 95 -2.79 2.05 8.29
N PHE A 96 -1.77 1.35 7.81
CA PHE A 96 -1.43 0.02 8.28
C PHE A 96 -1.04 0.03 9.76
N GLY A 97 -0.21 0.99 10.20
CA GLY A 97 0.17 1.16 11.60
C GLY A 97 -1.03 1.44 12.51
N GLU A 98 -1.94 2.31 12.08
CA GLU A 98 -3.18 2.59 12.80
C GLU A 98 -4.07 1.36 12.90
N MET A 99 -4.22 0.63 11.81
CA MET A 99 -5.01 -0.61 11.79
C MET A 99 -4.43 -1.65 12.75
N LYS A 100 -3.10 -1.80 12.78
CA LYS A 100 -2.42 -2.73 13.71
C LYS A 100 -2.63 -2.34 15.17
N LYS A 101 -2.65 -1.06 15.49
CA LYS A 101 -2.98 -0.58 16.85
C LYS A 101 -4.39 -0.99 17.26
N PHE A 102 -5.36 -0.85 16.36
CA PHE A 102 -6.74 -1.26 16.62
C PHE A 102 -6.85 -2.79 16.74
N GLU A 103 -6.16 -3.54 15.91
CA GLU A 103 -6.12 -5.01 16.00
C GLU A 103 -5.56 -5.48 17.33
N LEU A 104 -4.46 -4.85 17.79
CA LEU A 104 -3.87 -5.15 19.09
C LEU A 104 -4.83 -4.80 20.25
N ALA A 105 -5.49 -3.65 20.18
CA ALA A 105 -6.47 -3.25 21.18
C ALA A 105 -7.63 -4.24 21.24
N LEU A 106 -8.10 -4.70 20.10
CA LEU A 106 -9.16 -5.70 20.01
C LEU A 106 -8.71 -7.05 20.60
N ALA A 107 -7.50 -7.49 20.25
CA ALA A 107 -6.93 -8.74 20.76
C ALA A 107 -6.76 -8.69 22.28
N ASN A 108 -6.24 -7.59 22.82
CA ASN A 108 -6.10 -7.39 24.26
C ASN A 108 -7.44 -7.36 24.98
N TRP A 109 -8.44 -6.70 24.42
CA TRP A 109 -9.79 -6.69 24.97
C TRP A 109 -10.38 -8.09 25.01
N GLN A 110 -10.24 -8.84 23.92
CA GLN A 110 -10.75 -10.22 23.84
C GLN A 110 -10.05 -11.13 24.87
N LYS A 111 -8.74 -10.99 25.02
CA LYS A 111 -7.96 -11.72 26.02
C LYS A 111 -8.46 -11.43 27.45
N ARG A 112 -8.66 -10.16 27.79
CA ARG A 112 -9.19 -9.77 29.11
C ARG A 112 -10.58 -10.31 29.35
N LYS A 113 -11.42 -10.30 28.33
CA LYS A 113 -12.78 -10.86 28.41
C LYS A 113 -12.73 -12.37 28.67
N ASP A 114 -11.91 -13.10 27.94
CA ASP A 114 -11.75 -14.53 28.10
C ASP A 114 -11.21 -14.89 29.48
N GLU A 115 -10.24 -14.15 29.99
CA GLU A 115 -9.68 -14.32 31.34
C GLU A 115 -10.76 -14.05 32.40
N SER A 116 -11.56 -13.00 32.24
CA SER A 116 -12.66 -12.68 33.14
C SER A 116 -13.73 -13.78 33.18
N VAL A 117 -14.10 -14.31 32.02
CA VAL A 117 -15.04 -15.43 31.91
C VAL A 117 -14.48 -16.68 32.57
N ALA A 118 -13.21 -17.01 32.33
CA ALA A 118 -12.52 -18.16 32.94
C ALA A 118 -12.49 -18.04 34.46
N ARG A 119 -12.23 -16.85 35.01
CA ARG A 119 -12.26 -16.60 36.46
C ARG A 119 -13.63 -16.80 37.04
N LYS A 120 -14.69 -16.31 36.39
CA LYS A 120 -16.09 -16.51 36.84
C LYS A 120 -16.48 -17.96 36.85
N VAL A 121 -16.14 -18.69 35.79
CA VAL A 121 -16.41 -20.14 35.71
C VAL A 121 -15.67 -20.89 36.83
N SER A 122 -14.41 -20.57 37.06
CA SER A 122 -13.62 -21.15 38.12
C SER A 122 -14.22 -20.89 39.52
N GLN A 123 -14.66 -19.65 39.77
CA GLN A 123 -15.32 -19.29 41.04
C GLN A 123 -16.64 -20.05 41.23
N GLU A 124 -17.45 -20.18 40.18
CA GLU A 124 -18.69 -20.94 40.23
C GLU A 124 -18.45 -22.41 40.48
N MET A 125 -17.43 -22.98 39.86
CA MET A 125 -17.03 -24.37 40.11
C MET A 125 -16.53 -24.57 41.53
N ASP A 126 -15.74 -23.66 42.08
CA ASP A 126 -15.29 -23.67 43.45
C ASP A 126 -16.44 -23.60 44.43
N GLU A 127 -17.41 -22.73 44.21
CA GLU A 127 -18.65 -22.60 45.03
C GLU A 127 -19.46 -23.90 45.00
N ILE A 128 -19.63 -24.50 43.81
CA ILE A 128 -20.34 -25.77 43.66
C ILE A 128 -19.59 -26.87 44.40
N GLY A 129 -18.26 -26.90 44.30
CA GLY A 129 -17.42 -27.86 45.04
C GLY A 129 -17.57 -27.72 46.56
N ILE A 130 -17.52 -26.48 47.08
CA ILE A 130 -17.72 -26.19 48.51
C ILE A 130 -19.12 -26.59 48.97
N ARG A 131 -20.16 -26.22 48.23
CA ARG A 131 -21.55 -26.62 48.56
C ARG A 131 -21.72 -28.13 48.57
N GLY A 132 -21.14 -28.84 47.62
CA GLY A 132 -21.17 -30.30 47.55
C GLY A 132 -20.44 -30.95 48.74
N TYR A 133 -19.32 -30.40 49.17
CA TYR A 133 -18.57 -30.86 50.33
C TYR A 133 -19.38 -30.64 51.64
N VAL A 134 -19.92 -29.43 51.83
CA VAL A 134 -20.74 -29.11 53.02
C VAL A 134 -21.98 -30.01 53.10
N ARG A 135 -22.67 -30.30 52.00
CA ARG A 135 -23.78 -31.23 51.98
C ARG A 135 -23.38 -32.67 52.38
N ARG A 136 -22.20 -33.10 52.02
CA ARG A 136 -21.70 -34.45 52.39
C ARG A 136 -21.38 -34.52 53.89
N ASP A 137 -20.87 -33.45 54.48
CA ASP A 137 -20.55 -33.41 55.92
C ASP A 137 -21.82 -33.36 56.82
N VAL A 138 -22.92 -32.84 56.31
CA VAL A 138 -24.20 -32.72 57.03
C VAL A 138 -24.99 -34.05 57.04
N ILE A 139 -24.63 -34.99 56.22
CA ILE A 139 -25.23 -36.33 56.19
C ILE A 139 -24.42 -37.30 57.03
#